data_9de025e0c784cfe48d0a36d2312920e7
#
_entry.id   9de025e0c784cfe48d0a36d2312920e7
#
_cell.length_a   1.000
_cell.length_b   1.000
_cell.length_c   1.000
_cell.angle_alpha   90.00
_cell.angle_beta   90.00
_cell.angle_gamma   90.00
#
_symmetry.space_group_name_H-M   'P 1'
#
loop_
_entity.id
_entity.type
_entity.pdbx_description
1 polymer ?
#
loop_
_entity_poly.entity_id
_entity_poly.type
_entity_poly.pdbx_seq_one_letter_code
_entity_poly.pdbx_strand_id
1 'polypeptide(L)'
;ADGIQFAYREYGQQNGGTPVIFLNHLAAVLDNWDPRIIDGIAAKHHVVVFDNRGVGASTGQPAKSIEQMADDAITFIQAKGFKQVDLFGFSMGGMISQEIVLKQPNLIRKMILSGTGPAGGTGMSTVGRVSNWDLVRGLATRQDPKVYLFFTRTDNGKAAAKEFVQRINERTEHRDKEIS
;
A
#
# COMPACT_ATOMS: atom_id res chain seq x y z
N ALA A 1 -2.25 6.60 17.12
CA ALA A 1 -2.71 7.98 16.95
C ALA A 1 -4.24 8.00 16.99
N ASP A 2 -4.86 8.98 17.65
CA ASP A 2 -6.32 9.14 17.81
C ASP A 2 -7.05 7.87 18.28
N GLY A 3 -6.45 7.13 19.22
CA GLY A 3 -6.97 5.86 19.72
C GLY A 3 -6.80 4.67 18.79
N ILE A 4 -6.19 4.86 17.63
CA ILE A 4 -5.89 3.80 16.66
C ILE A 4 -4.43 3.36 16.83
N GLN A 5 -4.21 2.07 16.87
CA GLN A 5 -2.88 1.46 16.80
C GLN A 5 -2.66 1.03 15.34
N PHE A 6 -1.69 1.67 14.68
CA PHE A 6 -1.30 1.32 13.32
C PHE A 6 -0.16 0.30 13.35
N ALA A 7 -0.34 -0.83 12.70
CA ALA A 7 0.75 -1.76 12.41
C ALA A 7 1.59 -1.21 11.28
N TYR A 8 2.92 -1.19 11.45
CA TYR A 8 3.84 -0.67 10.45
C TYR A 8 5.20 -1.37 10.52
N ARG A 9 5.99 -1.20 9.47
CA ARG A 9 7.41 -1.60 9.45
C ARG A 9 8.25 -0.49 8.84
N GLU A 10 9.47 -0.39 9.31
CA GLU A 10 10.47 0.55 8.83
C GLU A 10 11.69 -0.20 8.32
N TYR A 11 12.20 0.25 7.17
CA TYR A 11 13.39 -0.31 6.53
C TYR A 11 14.34 0.81 6.15
N GLY A 12 15.66 0.54 6.21
CA GLY A 12 16.64 1.53 5.76
C GLY A 12 16.69 2.79 6.63
N GLN A 13 16.27 2.75 7.89
CA GLN A 13 16.30 3.89 8.82
C GLN A 13 17.68 4.51 8.95
N GLN A 14 18.73 3.70 8.87
CA GLN A 14 20.14 4.14 8.95
C GLN A 14 20.54 5.09 7.80
N ASN A 15 19.80 5.10 6.69
CA ASN A 15 20.08 5.99 5.57
C ASN A 15 19.66 7.45 5.85
N GLY A 16 18.81 7.68 6.85
CA GLY A 16 18.29 9.00 7.19
C GLY A 16 17.50 9.66 6.06
N GLY A 17 17.42 10.98 6.08
CA GLY A 17 16.74 11.76 5.06
C GLY A 17 15.21 11.75 5.18
N THR A 18 14.53 12.19 4.13
CA THR A 18 13.06 12.21 4.07
C THR A 18 12.54 10.79 3.87
N PRO A 19 11.70 10.25 4.78
CA PRO A 19 11.18 8.89 4.66
C PRO A 19 10.19 8.77 3.49
N VAL A 20 10.14 7.59 2.90
CA VAL A 20 9.16 7.21 1.86
C VAL A 20 8.05 6.40 2.50
N ILE A 21 6.83 6.92 2.50
CA ILE A 21 5.64 6.26 3.03
C ILE A 21 4.92 5.53 1.90
N PHE A 22 4.69 4.25 2.08
CA PHE A 22 4.00 3.40 1.11
C PHE A 22 2.52 3.27 1.46
N LEU A 23 1.65 3.59 0.49
CA LEU A 23 0.20 3.53 0.60
C LEU A 23 -0.36 2.40 -0.25
N ASN A 24 -1.02 1.46 0.40
CA ASN A 24 -1.43 0.17 -0.15
C ASN A 24 -2.57 0.28 -1.18
N HIS A 25 -2.63 -0.70 -2.07
CA HIS A 25 -3.81 -0.92 -2.91
C HIS A 25 -5.00 -1.49 -2.10
N LEU A 26 -6.18 -1.54 -2.71
CA LEU A 26 -7.38 -2.10 -2.08
C LEU A 26 -7.15 -3.56 -1.64
N ALA A 27 -7.66 -3.90 -0.46
CA ALA A 27 -7.57 -5.23 0.15
C ALA A 27 -6.13 -5.74 0.36
N ALA A 28 -5.17 -4.84 0.53
CA ALA A 28 -3.78 -5.17 0.83
C ALA A 28 -3.40 -4.83 2.26
N VAL A 29 -2.52 -5.62 2.80
CA VAL A 29 -1.78 -5.38 4.05
C VAL A 29 -0.35 -4.96 3.73
N LEU A 30 0.36 -4.46 4.73
CA LEU A 30 1.74 -3.99 4.61
C LEU A 30 2.72 -5.06 4.05
N ASP A 31 2.42 -6.34 4.23
CA ASP A 31 3.21 -7.46 3.70
C ASP A 31 2.93 -7.78 2.22
N ASN A 32 1.99 -7.10 1.58
CA ASN A 32 1.67 -7.34 0.17
C ASN A 32 2.57 -6.56 -0.82
N TRP A 33 3.49 -5.74 -0.33
CA TRP A 33 4.52 -5.15 -1.17
C TRP A 33 5.57 -6.18 -1.57
N ASP A 34 5.94 -6.21 -2.86
CA ASP A 34 7.02 -7.08 -3.34
C ASP A 34 8.32 -6.71 -2.62
N PRO A 35 8.99 -7.64 -1.91
CA PRO A 35 10.23 -7.38 -1.21
C PRO A 35 11.31 -6.71 -2.08
N ARG A 36 11.37 -7.04 -3.36
CA ARG A 36 12.33 -6.41 -4.28
C ARG A 36 12.14 -4.91 -4.43
N ILE A 37 10.89 -4.43 -4.34
CA ILE A 37 10.60 -2.99 -4.39
C ILE A 37 11.01 -2.35 -3.07
N ILE A 38 10.55 -2.91 -1.96
CA ILE A 38 10.86 -2.38 -0.63
C ILE A 38 12.37 -2.37 -0.37
N ASP A 39 13.04 -3.49 -0.58
CA ASP A 39 14.48 -3.64 -0.30
C ASP A 39 15.32 -2.79 -1.26
N GLY A 40 14.92 -2.72 -2.53
CA GLY A 40 15.61 -1.90 -3.52
C GLY A 40 15.57 -0.41 -3.17
N ILE A 41 14.46 0.09 -2.64
CA ILE A 41 14.33 1.48 -2.20
C ILE A 41 14.99 1.67 -0.83
N ALA A 42 14.79 0.73 0.10
CA ALA A 42 15.34 0.78 1.44
C ALA A 42 16.87 0.68 1.47
N ALA A 43 17.49 0.18 0.41
CA ALA A 43 18.96 0.20 0.27
C ALA A 43 19.55 1.62 0.34
N LYS A 44 18.77 2.66 -0.02
CA LYS A 44 19.21 4.07 -0.09
C LYS A 44 18.30 5.06 0.63
N HIS A 45 17.11 4.65 1.06
CA HIS A 45 16.09 5.50 1.65
C HIS A 45 15.50 4.87 2.90
N HIS A 46 15.03 5.70 3.83
CA HIS A 46 14.17 5.26 4.91
C HIS A 46 12.78 4.99 4.32
N VAL A 47 12.28 3.77 4.42
CA VAL A 47 10.99 3.32 3.91
C VAL A 47 10.08 2.95 5.07
N VAL A 48 8.82 3.36 4.99
CA VAL A 48 7.78 3.01 5.96
C VAL A 48 6.58 2.42 5.22
N VAL A 49 6.18 1.22 5.61
CA VAL A 49 4.94 0.57 5.17
C VAL A 49 4.02 0.43 6.37
N PHE A 50 2.71 0.59 6.19
CA PHE A 50 1.75 0.45 7.27
C PHE A 50 0.41 -0.10 6.80
N ASP A 51 -0.34 -0.68 7.72
CA ASP A 51 -1.70 -1.13 7.51
C ASP A 51 -2.69 0.02 7.73
N ASN A 52 -3.62 0.21 6.80
CA ASN A 52 -4.71 1.15 6.99
C ASN A 52 -5.56 0.78 8.22
N ARG A 53 -6.25 1.74 8.80
CA ARG A 53 -7.18 1.52 9.93
C ARG A 53 -8.12 0.35 9.66
N GLY A 54 -8.24 -0.58 10.62
CA GLY A 54 -9.12 -1.75 10.54
C GLY A 54 -8.71 -2.79 9.50
N VAL A 55 -7.46 -2.73 9.02
CA VAL A 55 -6.88 -3.67 8.04
C VAL A 55 -5.64 -4.31 8.65
N GLY A 56 -5.39 -5.57 8.33
CA GLY A 56 -4.23 -6.31 8.82
C GLY A 56 -4.17 -6.34 10.35
N ALA A 57 -3.08 -5.83 10.92
CA ALA A 57 -2.89 -5.74 12.37
C ALA A 57 -3.23 -4.35 12.95
N SER A 58 -3.68 -3.40 12.12
CA SER A 58 -4.16 -2.09 12.60
C SER A 58 -5.54 -2.19 13.24
N THR A 59 -5.73 -1.49 14.36
CA THR A 59 -7.01 -1.47 15.08
C THR A 59 -8.04 -0.55 14.44
N GLY A 60 -9.28 -0.58 14.98
CA GLY A 60 -10.39 0.28 14.56
C GLY A 60 -11.26 -0.35 13.48
N GLN A 61 -12.19 0.45 12.95
CA GLN A 61 -13.06 0.05 11.84
C GLN A 61 -12.49 0.59 10.51
N PRO A 62 -12.56 -0.16 9.42
CA PRO A 62 -12.11 0.31 8.12
C PRO A 62 -12.70 1.67 7.76
N ALA A 63 -11.85 2.53 7.22
CA ALA A 63 -12.28 3.84 6.73
C ALA A 63 -13.31 3.70 5.60
N LYS A 64 -14.26 4.63 5.54
CA LYS A 64 -15.39 4.56 4.58
C LYS A 64 -15.15 5.38 3.32
N SER A 65 -14.10 6.19 3.29
CA SER A 65 -13.78 7.04 2.14
C SER A 65 -12.27 7.24 1.99
N ILE A 66 -11.85 7.69 0.82
CA ILE A 66 -10.43 8.05 0.55
C ILE A 66 -10.00 9.22 1.43
N GLU A 67 -10.90 10.20 1.64
CA GLU A 67 -10.64 11.36 2.50
C GLU A 67 -10.32 10.93 3.94
N GLN A 68 -11.09 9.97 4.47
CA GLN A 68 -10.84 9.43 5.82
C GLN A 68 -9.54 8.64 5.87
N MET A 69 -9.21 7.86 4.83
CA MET A 69 -7.93 7.16 4.74
C MET A 69 -6.75 8.13 4.69
N ALA A 70 -6.92 9.27 4.01
CA ALA A 70 -5.91 10.32 3.96
C ALA A 70 -5.71 10.97 5.33
N ASP A 71 -6.79 11.26 6.07
CA ASP A 71 -6.71 11.80 7.44
C ASP A 71 -6.00 10.82 8.38
N ASP A 72 -6.29 9.53 8.27
CA ASP A 72 -5.62 8.49 9.03
C ASP A 72 -4.11 8.42 8.72
N ALA A 73 -3.75 8.48 7.44
CA ALA A 73 -2.36 8.48 7.00
C ALA A 73 -1.61 9.74 7.49
N ILE A 74 -2.22 10.91 7.42
CA ILE A 74 -1.66 12.16 7.96
C ILE A 74 -1.42 12.02 9.46
N THR A 75 -2.41 11.52 10.19
CA THR A 75 -2.33 11.28 11.63
C THR A 75 -1.19 10.31 11.98
N PHE A 76 -1.05 9.22 11.23
CA PHE A 76 0.07 8.27 11.37
C PHE A 76 1.43 8.95 11.14
N ILE A 77 1.59 9.67 10.02
CA ILE A 77 2.84 10.36 9.65
C ILE A 77 3.24 11.37 10.74
N GLN A 78 2.29 12.14 11.23
CA GLN A 78 2.51 13.13 12.30
C GLN A 78 2.86 12.45 13.64
N ALA A 79 2.20 11.36 14.00
CA ALA A 79 2.48 10.59 15.20
C ALA A 79 3.88 9.96 15.19
N LYS A 80 4.40 9.61 13.99
CA LYS A 80 5.81 9.20 13.80
C LYS A 80 6.82 10.36 13.94
N GLY A 81 6.34 11.60 14.09
CA GLY A 81 7.18 12.80 14.21
C GLY A 81 7.80 13.26 12.89
N PHE A 82 7.38 12.71 11.76
CA PHE A 82 7.87 13.12 10.45
C PHE A 82 7.35 14.51 10.07
N LYS A 83 8.24 15.42 9.75
CA LYS A 83 7.90 16.80 9.34
C LYS A 83 7.64 16.92 7.85
N GLN A 84 8.27 16.07 7.07
CA GLN A 84 8.11 15.99 5.63
C GLN A 84 8.39 14.55 5.18
N VAL A 85 7.61 14.05 4.22
CA VAL A 85 7.72 12.70 3.68
C VAL A 85 7.63 12.70 2.15
N ASP A 86 8.10 11.62 1.53
CA ASP A 86 7.76 11.26 0.16
C ASP A 86 6.64 10.21 0.21
N LEU A 87 5.73 10.21 -0.76
CA LEU A 87 4.66 9.22 -0.87
C LEU A 87 4.90 8.29 -2.05
N PHE A 88 4.68 7.00 -1.84
CA PHE A 88 4.57 6.01 -2.90
C PHE A 88 3.16 5.39 -2.81
N GLY A 89 2.27 5.84 -3.68
CA GLY A 89 0.87 5.38 -3.71
C GLY A 89 0.61 4.41 -4.86
N PHE A 90 0.16 3.20 -4.54
CA PHE A 90 -0.22 2.21 -5.53
C PHE A 90 -1.74 2.04 -5.58
N SER A 91 -2.35 2.17 -6.77
CA SER A 91 -3.79 2.01 -6.99
C SER A 91 -4.60 2.91 -6.03
N MET A 92 -5.40 2.37 -5.11
CA MET A 92 -6.11 3.11 -4.07
C MET A 92 -5.17 4.01 -3.24
N GLY A 93 -3.96 3.53 -2.94
CA GLY A 93 -2.92 4.31 -2.25
C GLY A 93 -2.52 5.57 -3.01
N GLY A 94 -2.60 5.56 -4.35
CA GLY A 94 -2.38 6.75 -5.16
C GLY A 94 -3.51 7.77 -5.05
N MET A 95 -4.75 7.34 -4.87
CA MET A 95 -5.88 8.25 -4.59
C MET A 95 -5.71 8.88 -3.20
N ILE A 96 -5.34 8.07 -2.20
CA ILE A 96 -5.03 8.56 -0.85
C ILE A 96 -3.90 9.58 -0.88
N SER A 97 -2.82 9.30 -1.65
CA SER A 97 -1.68 10.23 -1.81
C SER A 97 -2.11 11.59 -2.34
N GLN A 98 -2.96 11.62 -3.36
CA GLN A 98 -3.46 12.87 -3.95
C GLN A 98 -4.28 13.67 -2.91
N GLU A 99 -5.14 13.00 -2.14
CA GLU A 99 -5.93 13.64 -1.09
C GLU A 99 -5.05 14.19 0.05
N ILE A 100 -3.99 13.47 0.44
CA ILE A 100 -3.01 13.96 1.43
C ILE A 100 -2.35 15.25 0.94
N VAL A 101 -1.92 15.30 -0.32
CA VAL A 101 -1.28 16.50 -0.88
C VAL A 101 -2.23 17.69 -0.89
N LEU A 102 -3.51 17.48 -1.22
CA LEU A 102 -4.52 18.55 -1.19
C LEU A 102 -4.75 19.08 0.24
N LYS A 103 -4.76 18.20 1.25
CA LYS A 103 -4.97 18.57 2.65
C LYS A 103 -3.73 19.16 3.32
N GLN A 104 -2.55 18.61 3.04
CA GLN A 104 -1.30 18.91 3.73
C GLN A 104 -0.12 19.04 2.73
N PRO A 105 -0.13 20.05 1.82
CA PRO A 105 0.88 20.16 0.78
C PRO A 105 2.31 20.29 1.33
N ASN A 106 2.48 20.94 2.48
CA ASN A 106 3.80 21.14 3.08
C ASN A 106 4.39 19.87 3.72
N LEU A 107 3.54 18.87 4.00
CA LEU A 107 3.97 17.58 4.54
C LEU A 107 4.64 16.72 3.47
N ILE A 108 4.33 16.95 2.20
CA ILE A 108 4.75 16.09 1.09
C ILE A 108 5.81 16.77 0.25
N ARG A 109 6.99 16.14 0.15
CA ARG A 109 8.09 16.60 -0.69
C ARG A 109 7.96 16.11 -2.13
N LYS A 110 7.68 14.82 -2.31
CA LYS A 110 7.52 14.16 -3.60
C LYS A 110 6.41 13.11 -3.52
N MET A 111 5.80 12.82 -4.66
CA MET A 111 4.77 11.80 -4.77
C MET A 111 5.02 10.94 -6.00
N ILE A 112 5.00 9.61 -5.81
CA ILE A 112 5.03 8.61 -6.87
C ILE A 112 3.63 7.99 -6.93
N LEU A 113 3.00 8.07 -8.10
CA LEU A 113 1.69 7.49 -8.37
C LEU A 113 1.86 6.29 -9.31
N SER A 114 1.49 5.10 -8.85
CA SER A 114 1.62 3.86 -9.62
C SER A 114 0.26 3.20 -9.79
N GLY A 115 -0.13 2.88 -11.03
CA GLY A 115 -1.36 2.15 -11.33
C GLY A 115 -2.64 2.78 -10.77
N THR A 116 -2.74 4.11 -10.76
CA THR A 116 -3.83 4.89 -10.17
C THR A 116 -4.35 5.95 -11.15
N GLY A 117 -5.35 6.70 -10.72
CA GLY A 117 -5.91 7.81 -11.50
C GLY A 117 -6.48 8.91 -10.59
N PRO A 118 -6.83 10.07 -11.17
CA PRO A 118 -7.42 11.18 -10.43
C PRO A 118 -8.88 10.88 -10.04
N ALA A 119 -9.36 11.56 -9.01
CA ALA A 119 -10.78 11.54 -8.64
C ALA A 119 -11.64 11.97 -9.84
N GLY A 120 -12.72 11.24 -10.13
CA GLY A 120 -13.57 11.49 -11.29
C GLY A 120 -12.96 11.17 -12.66
N GLY A 121 -11.76 10.58 -12.70
CA GLY A 121 -11.08 10.21 -13.94
C GLY A 121 -11.89 9.21 -14.79
N THR A 122 -11.80 9.35 -16.11
CA THR A 122 -12.46 8.46 -17.06
C THR A 122 -12.08 6.99 -16.80
N GLY A 123 -13.04 6.11 -16.69
CA GLY A 123 -12.83 4.68 -16.46
C GLY A 123 -12.64 4.27 -15.00
N MET A 124 -12.50 5.21 -14.05
CA MET A 124 -12.35 4.89 -12.63
C MET A 124 -13.52 4.07 -12.07
N SER A 125 -14.75 4.37 -12.48
CA SER A 125 -15.94 3.60 -12.10
C SER A 125 -15.92 2.16 -12.65
N THR A 126 -15.20 1.92 -13.74
CA THR A 126 -15.10 0.59 -14.38
C THR A 126 -14.07 -0.30 -13.68
N VAL A 127 -13.04 0.28 -13.07
CA VAL A 127 -11.98 -0.46 -12.36
C VAL A 127 -12.57 -1.35 -11.28
N GLY A 128 -13.48 -0.83 -10.46
CA GLY A 128 -14.14 -1.62 -9.40
C GLY A 128 -14.87 -2.85 -9.93
N ARG A 129 -15.56 -2.73 -11.07
CA ARG A 129 -16.27 -3.85 -11.69
C ARG A 129 -15.32 -4.92 -12.22
N VAL A 130 -14.23 -4.52 -12.88
CA VAL A 130 -13.23 -5.48 -13.40
C VAL A 130 -12.52 -6.17 -12.24
N SER A 131 -12.11 -5.42 -11.22
CA SER A 131 -11.43 -5.97 -10.03
C SER A 131 -12.31 -6.97 -9.27
N ASN A 132 -13.62 -6.72 -9.17
CA ASN A 132 -14.56 -7.64 -8.52
C ASN A 132 -14.64 -8.99 -9.26
N TRP A 133 -14.61 -9.00 -10.59
CA TRP A 133 -14.58 -10.23 -11.37
C TRP A 133 -13.32 -11.06 -11.13
N ASP A 134 -12.16 -10.42 -11.06
CA ASP A 134 -10.90 -11.10 -10.81
C ASP A 134 -10.80 -11.59 -9.35
N LEU A 135 -11.42 -10.87 -8.39
CA LEU A 135 -11.57 -11.32 -7.01
C LEU A 135 -12.42 -12.62 -6.92
N VAL A 136 -13.59 -12.63 -7.56
CA VAL A 136 -14.48 -13.81 -7.64
C VAL A 136 -13.76 -14.98 -8.29
N ARG A 137 -13.00 -14.71 -9.36
CA ARG A 137 -12.22 -15.73 -10.06
C ARG A 137 -11.12 -16.31 -9.16
N GLY A 138 -10.41 -15.47 -8.40
CA GLY A 138 -9.41 -15.92 -7.43
C GLY A 138 -10.01 -16.87 -6.40
N LEU A 139 -11.17 -16.53 -5.85
CA LEU A 139 -11.91 -17.38 -4.92
C LEU A 139 -12.32 -18.71 -5.58
N ALA A 140 -12.88 -18.68 -6.79
CA ALA A 140 -13.34 -19.87 -7.51
C ALA A 140 -12.18 -20.82 -7.87
N THR A 141 -10.99 -20.28 -8.14
CA THR A 141 -9.82 -21.07 -8.53
C THR A 141 -8.87 -21.38 -7.38
N ARG A 142 -9.18 -20.89 -6.17
CA ARG A 142 -8.29 -20.98 -4.98
C ARG A 142 -6.89 -20.41 -5.24
N GLN A 143 -6.79 -19.38 -6.07
CA GLN A 143 -5.56 -18.65 -6.34
C GLN A 143 -5.64 -17.25 -5.76
N ASP A 144 -4.48 -16.66 -5.44
CA ASP A 144 -4.43 -15.26 -5.02
C ASP A 144 -5.00 -14.37 -6.14
N PRO A 145 -6.03 -13.55 -5.86
CA PRO A 145 -6.64 -12.67 -6.85
C PRO A 145 -5.65 -11.76 -7.58
N LYS A 146 -4.52 -11.42 -6.96
CA LYS A 146 -3.45 -10.59 -7.54
C LYS A 146 -2.88 -11.19 -8.83
N VAL A 147 -2.92 -12.53 -8.96
CA VAL A 147 -2.51 -13.24 -10.19
C VAL A 147 -3.34 -12.77 -11.39
N TYR A 148 -4.63 -12.53 -11.20
CA TYR A 148 -5.54 -12.10 -12.26
C TYR A 148 -5.56 -10.57 -12.44
N LEU A 149 -5.41 -9.83 -11.35
CA LEU A 149 -5.46 -8.37 -11.33
C LEU A 149 -4.22 -7.72 -11.96
N PHE A 150 -3.03 -8.30 -11.76
CA PHE A 150 -1.76 -7.63 -12.07
C PHE A 150 -0.95 -8.29 -13.18
N PHE A 151 -1.33 -9.51 -13.61
CA PHE A 151 -0.53 -10.26 -14.57
C PHE A 151 -1.32 -10.66 -15.81
N THR A 152 -0.63 -10.72 -16.95
CA THR A 152 -1.20 -11.20 -18.20
C THR A 152 -1.43 -12.71 -18.17
N ARG A 153 -2.30 -13.21 -19.07
CA ARG A 153 -2.61 -14.64 -19.17
C ARG A 153 -1.62 -15.43 -20.03
N THR A 154 -0.56 -14.78 -20.52
CA THR A 154 0.53 -15.43 -21.25
C THR A 154 1.34 -16.31 -20.30
N ASP A 155 2.13 -17.24 -20.83
CA ASP A 155 2.95 -18.13 -20.00
C ASP A 155 3.99 -17.35 -19.18
N ASN A 156 4.60 -16.30 -19.76
CA ASN A 156 5.47 -15.38 -19.01
C ASN A 156 4.72 -14.65 -17.89
N GLY A 157 3.49 -14.19 -18.14
CA GLY A 157 2.67 -13.53 -17.13
C GLY A 157 2.30 -14.46 -15.97
N LYS A 158 1.95 -15.72 -16.27
CA LYS A 158 1.66 -16.75 -15.25
C LYS A 158 2.90 -17.10 -14.43
N ALA A 159 4.07 -17.22 -15.07
CA ALA A 159 5.34 -17.47 -14.39
C ALA A 159 5.68 -16.31 -13.45
N ALA A 160 5.62 -15.07 -13.94
CA ALA A 160 5.85 -13.86 -13.14
C ALA A 160 4.86 -13.73 -11.96
N ALA A 161 3.57 -14.09 -12.16
CA ALA A 161 2.57 -14.09 -11.11
C ALA A 161 2.92 -15.09 -9.99
N LYS A 162 3.33 -16.30 -10.36
CA LYS A 162 3.74 -17.33 -9.40
C LYS A 162 4.93 -16.87 -8.55
N GLU A 163 5.95 -16.33 -9.18
CA GLU A 163 7.14 -15.80 -8.50
C GLU A 163 6.78 -14.62 -7.58
N PHE A 164 5.91 -13.72 -8.03
CA PHE A 164 5.43 -12.59 -7.22
C PHE A 164 4.71 -13.07 -5.96
N VAL A 165 3.74 -13.99 -6.11
CA VAL A 165 3.00 -14.55 -4.96
C VAL A 165 3.94 -15.25 -3.98
N GLN A 166 4.94 -15.99 -4.48
CA GLN A 166 5.95 -16.60 -3.64
C GLN A 166 6.71 -15.54 -2.82
N ARG A 167 7.19 -14.47 -3.47
CA ARG A 167 7.96 -13.41 -2.79
C ARG A 167 7.16 -12.65 -1.74
N ILE A 168 5.91 -12.29 -2.01
CA ILE A 168 5.10 -11.59 -1.00
C ILE A 168 4.77 -12.50 0.19
N ASN A 169 4.76 -13.82 0.01
CA ASN A 169 4.55 -14.77 1.09
C ASN A 169 5.80 -15.02 1.94
N GLU A 170 7.00 -14.75 1.44
CA GLU A 170 8.24 -14.90 2.20
C GLU A 170 8.28 -14.07 3.48
N ARG A 171 7.62 -12.89 3.47
CA ARG A 171 7.54 -12.01 4.65
C ARG A 171 6.34 -12.27 5.56
N THR A 172 5.32 -12.97 5.07
CA THR A 172 4.13 -13.27 5.86
C THR A 172 4.35 -14.36 6.90
N GLU A 173 5.35 -15.22 6.72
CA GLU A 173 5.71 -16.28 7.66
C GLU A 173 6.30 -15.75 8.98
N HIS A 174 6.67 -14.48 9.03
CA HIS A 174 7.25 -13.83 10.21
C HIS A 174 6.34 -12.77 10.85
N ARG A 175 5.04 -12.79 10.54
CA ARG A 175 4.06 -11.79 11.02
C ARG A 175 4.03 -11.63 12.53
N ASP A 176 4.30 -12.68 13.28
CA ASP A 176 4.15 -12.71 14.74
C ASP A 176 5.38 -12.16 15.48
N LYS A 177 6.46 -11.81 14.80
CA LYS A 177 7.75 -11.52 15.45
C LYS A 177 8.19 -10.06 15.46
N GLU A 178 7.55 -9.17 14.68
CA GLU A 178 8.02 -7.79 14.51
C GLU A 178 6.89 -6.74 14.47
N ILE A 179 5.91 -6.87 15.34
CA ILE A 179 4.99 -5.77 15.64
C ILE A 179 5.57 -5.03 16.84
N SER A 180 6.31 -3.97 16.59
CA SER A 180 6.78 -3.04 17.61
C SER A 180 5.96 -1.75 17.59
#